data_fa125ebae7658de3a4d450ad922bd562
#
_entry.id   fa125ebae7658de3a4d450ad922bd562
#
_cell.length_a   1.000
_cell.length_b   1.000
_cell.length_c   1.000
_cell.angle_alpha   90.00
_cell.angle_beta   90.00
_cell.angle_gamma   90.00
#
_symmetry.space_group_name_H-M   'P 1'
#
loop_
_entity.id
_entity.type
_entity.pdbx_description
1 polymer ?
#
loop_
_entity_poly.entity_id
_entity_poly.type
_entity_poly.pdbx_seq_one_letter_code
_entity_poly.pdbx_strand_id
1 'polypeptide(L)'
;QARGSFIGFGTYTNHWQMYRSILEGMACDIRMITEAMIKPLPENSVQRIHCIGGESQNRMLMQIKAAVLNRPLQRLNMTEAVSLGAALLGGMGAGLFKNLEEALGGLKYGAETIEPDPATMEAYQAHYEQIYTPAWQLLQPMQERLQQLYPVSLD
;
A
#
# COMPACT_ATOMS: atom_id res chain seq x y z
N GLN A 1 -18.44 0.49 -2.12
CA GLN A 1 -17.29 1.36 -1.88
C GLN A 1 -17.12 1.57 -0.37
N ALA A 2 -15.96 1.17 0.17
CA ALA A 2 -15.63 1.38 1.57
C ALA A 2 -15.46 2.88 1.86
N ARG A 3 -15.88 3.31 3.05
CA ARG A 3 -15.69 4.68 3.53
C ARG A 3 -14.69 4.67 4.67
N GLY A 4 -13.88 5.71 4.78
CA GLY A 4 -12.94 5.86 5.89
C GLY A 4 -13.66 6.03 7.23
N SER A 5 -13.05 5.50 8.28
CA SER A 5 -13.49 5.67 9.66
C SER A 5 -12.32 6.03 10.54
N PHE A 6 -12.54 6.89 11.51
CA PHE A 6 -11.58 7.19 12.56
C PHE A 6 -12.12 6.68 13.89
N ILE A 7 -11.31 5.95 14.63
CA ILE A 7 -11.71 5.35 15.91
C ILE A 7 -10.67 5.75 16.97
N GLY A 8 -11.15 5.96 18.21
CA GLY A 8 -10.26 6.20 19.35
C GLY A 8 -9.83 7.66 19.53
N PHE A 9 -10.63 8.62 19.06
CA PHE A 9 -10.41 10.03 19.36
C PHE A 9 -10.43 10.27 20.87
N GLY A 10 -9.35 10.84 21.40
CA GLY A 10 -9.25 11.29 22.77
C GLY A 10 -9.21 12.82 22.85
N THR A 11 -9.29 13.36 24.06
CA THR A 11 -9.27 14.80 24.35
C THR A 11 -8.03 15.51 23.80
N TYR A 12 -6.92 14.79 23.69
CA TYR A 12 -5.62 15.33 23.23
C TYR A 12 -5.29 14.97 21.79
N THR A 13 -6.22 14.39 21.03
CA THR A 13 -6.00 14.07 19.61
C THR A 13 -5.82 15.36 18.81
N ASN A 14 -4.70 15.46 18.11
CA ASN A 14 -4.37 16.61 17.27
C ASN A 14 -4.28 16.22 15.78
N HIS A 15 -4.19 17.23 14.90
CA HIS A 15 -4.19 17.02 13.45
C HIS A 15 -2.99 16.19 12.94
N TRP A 16 -1.85 16.23 13.61
CA TRP A 16 -0.69 15.40 13.23
C TRP A 16 -0.92 13.92 13.51
N GLN A 17 -1.58 13.62 14.63
CA GLN A 17 -1.99 12.25 14.95
C GLN A 17 -3.06 11.76 13.98
N MET A 18 -4.00 12.62 13.58
CA MET A 18 -4.98 12.29 12.55
C MET A 18 -4.31 12.01 11.20
N TYR A 19 -3.37 12.86 10.76
CA TYR A 19 -2.62 12.62 9.54
C TYR A 19 -1.83 11.30 9.59
N ARG A 20 -1.13 11.07 10.70
CA ARG A 20 -0.38 9.83 10.89
C ARG A 20 -1.28 8.59 10.87
N SER A 21 -2.45 8.65 11.51
CA SER A 21 -3.40 7.52 11.51
C SER A 21 -3.93 7.17 10.12
N ILE A 22 -4.04 8.16 9.22
CA ILE A 22 -4.36 7.89 7.81
C ILE A 22 -3.24 7.05 7.16
N LEU A 23 -1.97 7.44 7.34
CA LEU A 23 -0.84 6.71 6.79
C LEU A 23 -0.74 5.29 7.36
N GLU A 24 -0.98 5.13 8.65
CA GLU A 24 -0.99 3.84 9.33
C GLU A 24 -2.15 2.95 8.85
N GLY A 25 -3.35 3.51 8.69
CA GLY A 25 -4.50 2.82 8.12
C GLY A 25 -4.23 2.32 6.70
N MET A 26 -3.66 3.18 5.84
CA MET A 26 -3.25 2.80 4.48
C MET A 26 -2.23 1.64 4.50
N ALA A 27 -1.28 1.65 5.41
CA ALA A 27 -0.30 0.57 5.54
C ALA A 27 -0.95 -0.74 6.01
N CYS A 28 -1.92 -0.67 6.93
CA CYS A 28 -2.69 -1.83 7.39
C CYS A 28 -3.56 -2.41 6.27
N ASP A 29 -4.22 -1.56 5.45
CA ASP A 29 -4.96 -2.01 4.27
C ASP A 29 -4.05 -2.77 3.29
N ILE A 30 -2.88 -2.21 2.99
CA ILE A 30 -1.91 -2.85 2.10
C ILE A 30 -1.44 -4.19 2.69
N ARG A 31 -1.22 -4.29 4.00
CA ARG A 31 -0.88 -5.55 4.65
C ARG A 31 -1.99 -6.59 4.47
N MET A 32 -3.23 -6.22 4.74
CA MET A 32 -4.39 -7.11 4.59
C MET A 32 -4.53 -7.63 3.16
N ILE A 33 -4.38 -6.74 2.16
CA ILE A 33 -4.41 -7.10 0.74
C ILE A 33 -3.23 -8.02 0.40
N THR A 34 -2.02 -7.68 0.85
CA THR A 34 -0.79 -8.45 0.60
C THR A 34 -0.91 -9.86 1.18
N GLU A 35 -1.38 -10.00 2.42
CA GLU A 35 -1.61 -11.30 3.07
C GLU A 35 -2.63 -12.14 2.29
N ALA A 36 -3.73 -11.53 1.84
CA ALA A 36 -4.73 -12.22 1.03
C ALA A 36 -4.17 -12.68 -0.34
N MET A 37 -3.31 -11.88 -0.97
CA MET A 37 -2.67 -12.22 -2.25
C MET A 37 -1.61 -13.33 -2.10
N ILE A 38 -0.87 -13.32 -1.00
CA ILE A 38 0.22 -14.29 -0.75
C ILE A 38 -0.34 -15.64 -0.27
N LYS A 39 -1.45 -15.64 0.47
CA LYS A 39 -2.03 -16.83 1.09
C LYS A 39 -2.17 -18.05 0.16
N PRO A 40 -2.60 -17.93 -1.12
CA PRO A 40 -2.70 -19.06 -2.03
C PRO A 40 -1.37 -19.47 -2.66
N LEU A 41 -0.29 -18.74 -2.45
CA LEU A 41 1.01 -18.99 -3.05
C LEU A 41 1.86 -19.95 -2.19
N PRO A 42 2.82 -20.67 -2.78
CA PRO A 42 3.78 -21.43 -2.00
C PRO A 42 4.51 -20.57 -0.97
N GLU A 43 4.83 -21.15 0.17
CA GLU A 43 5.56 -20.46 1.22
C GLU A 43 6.88 -19.87 0.66
N ASN A 44 7.19 -18.64 1.07
CA ASN A 44 8.37 -17.88 0.63
C ASN A 44 8.47 -17.58 -0.88
N SER A 45 7.37 -17.71 -1.64
CA SER A 45 7.37 -17.39 -3.07
C SER A 45 7.54 -15.90 -3.35
N VAL A 46 7.04 -15.02 -2.45
CA VAL A 46 7.18 -13.55 -2.55
C VAL A 46 8.42 -13.12 -1.78
N GLN A 47 9.50 -12.84 -2.49
CA GLN A 47 10.79 -12.45 -1.91
C GLN A 47 10.97 -10.93 -1.82
N ARG A 48 10.30 -10.15 -2.66
CA ARG A 48 10.47 -8.70 -2.74
C ARG A 48 9.13 -8.01 -2.96
N ILE A 49 8.97 -6.87 -2.29
CA ILE A 49 7.84 -5.96 -2.51
C ILE A 49 8.40 -4.66 -3.07
N HIS A 50 8.07 -4.36 -4.31
CA HIS A 50 8.51 -3.14 -4.97
C HIS A 50 7.48 -2.03 -4.76
N CYS A 51 7.95 -0.86 -4.36
CA CYS A 51 7.14 0.35 -4.22
C CYS A 51 7.52 1.35 -5.29
N ILE A 52 6.55 1.78 -6.08
CA ILE A 52 6.70 2.71 -7.20
C ILE A 52 5.65 3.82 -7.13
N GLY A 53 5.81 4.83 -7.96
CA GLY A 53 4.86 5.95 -8.06
C GLY A 53 5.08 7.03 -7.01
N GLY A 54 4.25 8.08 -7.06
CA GLY A 54 4.40 9.29 -6.24
C GLY A 54 4.36 9.01 -4.74
N GLU A 55 3.52 8.09 -4.30
CA GLU A 55 3.38 7.70 -2.90
C GLU A 55 4.69 7.14 -2.30
N SER A 56 5.48 6.45 -3.10
CA SER A 56 6.77 5.89 -2.67
C SER A 56 7.81 6.96 -2.31
N GLN A 57 7.57 8.23 -2.68
CA GLN A 57 8.42 9.35 -2.31
C GLN A 57 8.21 9.81 -0.86
N ASN A 58 7.10 9.45 -0.23
CA ASN A 58 6.87 9.73 1.18
C ASN A 58 7.64 8.73 2.06
N ARG A 59 8.81 9.15 2.53
CA ARG A 59 9.70 8.30 3.32
C ARG A 59 9.07 7.80 4.61
N MET A 60 8.28 8.66 5.28
CA MET A 60 7.57 8.25 6.50
C MET A 60 6.58 7.12 6.21
N LEU A 61 5.79 7.24 5.15
CA LEU A 61 4.85 6.21 4.74
C LEU A 61 5.56 4.90 4.38
N MET A 62 6.70 4.97 3.69
CA MET A 62 7.50 3.78 3.37
C MET A 62 8.02 3.08 4.63
N GLN A 63 8.48 3.82 5.63
CA GLN A 63 8.91 3.26 6.91
C GLN A 63 7.74 2.62 7.67
N ILE A 64 6.59 3.29 7.73
CA ILE A 64 5.37 2.73 8.33
C ILE A 64 4.96 1.43 7.60
N LYS A 65 4.92 1.45 6.28
CA LYS A 65 4.59 0.26 5.48
C LYS A 65 5.55 -0.91 5.73
N ALA A 66 6.85 -0.67 5.77
CA ALA A 66 7.85 -1.70 6.07
C ALA A 66 7.62 -2.32 7.45
N ALA A 67 7.40 -1.48 8.47
CA ALA A 67 7.15 -1.93 9.84
C ALA A 67 5.81 -2.68 10.00
N VAL A 68 4.72 -2.18 9.38
CA VAL A 68 3.40 -2.83 9.40
C VAL A 68 3.42 -4.16 8.67
N LEU A 69 4.06 -4.25 7.49
CA LEU A 69 4.20 -5.48 6.71
C LEU A 69 5.20 -6.46 7.34
N ASN A 70 6.03 -5.98 8.26
CA ASN A 70 7.15 -6.73 8.81
C ASN A 70 8.05 -7.34 7.73
N ARG A 71 8.33 -6.55 6.68
CA ARG A 71 9.11 -6.96 5.51
C ARG A 71 9.89 -5.80 4.94
N PRO A 72 11.11 -6.03 4.43
CA PRO A 72 11.82 -5.01 3.69
C PRO A 72 11.07 -4.65 2.40
N LEU A 73 11.01 -3.36 2.09
CA LEU A 73 10.44 -2.83 0.87
C LEU A 73 11.55 -2.32 -0.04
N GLN A 74 11.40 -2.51 -1.35
CA GLN A 74 12.28 -1.90 -2.34
C GLN A 74 11.57 -0.73 -3.01
N ARG A 75 11.98 0.47 -2.67
CA ARG A 75 11.54 1.69 -3.32
C ARG A 75 12.34 1.87 -4.61
N LEU A 76 11.66 1.82 -5.74
CA LEU A 76 12.27 2.14 -7.02
C LEU A 76 12.16 3.64 -7.29
N ASN A 77 13.22 4.25 -7.80
CA ASN A 77 13.20 5.65 -8.20
C ASN A 77 12.47 5.83 -9.53
N MET A 78 11.15 5.59 -9.50
CA MET A 78 10.26 5.63 -10.65
C MET A 78 8.92 6.24 -10.22
N THR A 79 8.80 7.55 -10.38
CA THR A 79 7.59 8.31 -10.02
C THR A 79 6.45 8.08 -11.00
N GLU A 80 6.75 8.04 -12.28
CA GLU A 80 5.77 7.97 -13.38
C GLU A 80 5.66 6.55 -13.97
N ALA A 81 5.62 5.54 -13.10
CA ALA A 81 5.62 4.13 -13.53
C ALA A 81 4.43 3.76 -14.42
N VAL A 82 3.25 4.34 -14.15
CA VAL A 82 2.03 4.07 -14.94
C VAL A 82 2.17 4.64 -16.35
N SER A 83 2.59 5.91 -16.46
CA SER A 83 2.81 6.58 -17.76
C SER A 83 3.91 5.89 -18.56
N LEU A 84 4.99 5.47 -17.89
CA LEU A 84 6.06 4.70 -18.52
C LEU A 84 5.54 3.36 -19.03
N GLY A 85 4.77 2.62 -18.24
CA GLY A 85 4.18 1.35 -18.67
C GLY A 85 3.29 1.51 -19.89
N ALA A 86 2.44 2.54 -19.91
CA ALA A 86 1.60 2.86 -21.06
C ALA A 86 2.42 3.20 -22.31
N ALA A 87 3.51 3.99 -22.16
CA ALA A 87 4.41 4.33 -23.26
C ALA A 87 5.13 3.10 -23.83
N LEU A 88 5.61 2.18 -22.97
CA LEU A 88 6.24 0.94 -23.43
C LEU A 88 5.27 0.03 -24.18
N LEU A 89 4.05 -0.14 -23.67
CA LEU A 89 3.00 -0.91 -24.36
C LEU A 89 2.63 -0.27 -25.71
N GLY A 90 2.49 1.07 -25.76
CA GLY A 90 2.28 1.79 -27.00
C GLY A 90 3.42 1.60 -28.00
N GLY A 91 4.68 1.65 -27.52
CA GLY A 91 5.87 1.38 -28.34
C GLY A 91 5.91 -0.04 -28.89
N MET A 92 5.51 -1.03 -28.10
CA MET A 92 5.35 -2.40 -28.59
C MET A 92 4.26 -2.51 -29.66
N GLY A 93 3.10 -1.87 -29.44
CA GLY A 93 2.01 -1.84 -30.42
C GLY A 93 2.40 -1.15 -31.73
N ALA A 94 3.29 -0.16 -31.67
CA ALA A 94 3.84 0.54 -32.85
C ALA A 94 5.04 -0.19 -33.51
N GLY A 95 5.47 -1.33 -32.95
CA GLY A 95 6.59 -2.10 -33.50
C GLY A 95 7.99 -1.54 -33.18
N LEU A 96 8.10 -0.61 -32.21
CA LEU A 96 9.38 -0.08 -31.73
C LEU A 96 10.16 -1.09 -30.90
N PHE A 97 9.44 -1.96 -30.19
CA PHE A 97 10.00 -3.05 -29.38
C PHE A 97 9.35 -4.38 -29.79
N LYS A 98 10.14 -5.43 -29.90
CA LYS A 98 9.65 -6.76 -30.27
C LYS A 98 8.87 -7.45 -29.15
N ASN A 99 9.26 -7.17 -27.91
CA ASN A 99 8.67 -7.76 -26.72
C ASN A 99 8.92 -6.88 -25.49
N LEU A 100 8.32 -7.27 -24.35
CA LEU A 100 8.44 -6.55 -23.09
C LEU A 100 9.88 -6.53 -22.56
N GLU A 101 10.65 -7.60 -22.78
CA GLU A 101 12.04 -7.69 -22.32
C GLU A 101 12.93 -6.64 -23.03
N GLU A 102 12.78 -6.49 -24.35
CA GLU A 102 13.45 -5.45 -25.10
C GLU A 102 13.03 -4.04 -24.65
N ALA A 103 11.73 -3.83 -24.44
CA ALA A 103 11.19 -2.56 -23.97
C ALA A 103 11.73 -2.17 -22.56
N LEU A 104 11.88 -3.13 -21.66
CA LEU A 104 12.39 -2.92 -20.30
C LEU A 104 13.93 -2.84 -20.24
N GLY A 105 14.63 -3.48 -21.17
CA GLY A 105 16.10 -3.61 -21.14
C GLY A 105 16.85 -2.30 -21.19
N GLY A 106 16.26 -1.22 -21.72
CA GLY A 106 16.81 0.13 -21.73
C GLY A 106 16.58 0.94 -20.46
N LEU A 107 15.77 0.45 -19.53
CA LEU A 107 15.41 1.20 -18.33
C LEU A 107 16.48 1.06 -17.26
N LYS A 108 16.93 2.22 -16.76
CA LYS A 108 17.82 2.31 -15.60
C LYS A 108 17.08 3.01 -14.47
N TYR A 109 16.87 2.32 -13.37
CA TYR A 109 16.28 2.88 -12.16
C TYR A 109 17.08 2.46 -10.94
N GLY A 110 17.24 3.39 -9.98
CA GLY A 110 17.82 3.08 -8.68
C GLY A 110 16.80 2.37 -7.79
N ALA A 111 17.28 1.53 -6.91
CA ALA A 111 16.47 0.92 -5.87
C ALA A 111 17.05 1.27 -4.49
N GLU A 112 16.19 1.61 -3.54
CA GLU A 112 16.53 1.80 -2.13
C GLU A 112 15.77 0.76 -1.32
N THR A 113 16.45 0.03 -0.44
CA THR A 113 15.81 -0.88 0.49
C THR A 113 15.41 -0.12 1.75
N ILE A 114 14.15 -0.24 2.13
CA ILE A 114 13.60 0.31 3.37
C ILE A 114 13.38 -0.87 4.31
N GLU A 115 14.24 -0.98 5.30
CA GLU A 115 14.12 -2.03 6.33
C GLU A 115 13.05 -1.65 7.35
N PRO A 116 12.29 -2.64 7.87
CA PRO A 116 11.38 -2.40 8.97
C PRO A 116 12.16 -2.01 10.24
N ASP A 117 11.67 -1.01 10.96
CA ASP A 117 12.26 -0.57 12.22
C ASP A 117 11.86 -1.52 13.36
N PRO A 118 12.82 -2.28 13.96
CA PRO A 118 12.52 -3.24 15.01
C PRO A 118 11.82 -2.63 16.23
N ALA A 119 12.08 -1.35 16.51
CA ALA A 119 11.49 -0.66 17.67
C ALA A 119 9.97 -0.45 17.51
N THR A 120 9.46 -0.43 16.31
CA THR A 120 8.04 -0.18 16.00
C THR A 120 7.29 -1.42 15.54
N MET A 121 7.98 -2.47 15.11
CA MET A 121 7.39 -3.69 14.55
C MET A 121 6.40 -4.36 15.49
N GLU A 122 6.79 -4.57 16.77
CA GLU A 122 5.94 -5.24 17.76
C GLU A 122 4.66 -4.43 18.02
N ALA A 123 4.77 -3.11 18.14
CA ALA A 123 3.62 -2.23 18.33
C ALA A 123 2.67 -2.27 17.13
N TYR A 124 3.18 -2.24 15.89
CA TYR A 124 2.37 -2.35 14.70
C TYR A 124 1.76 -3.73 14.51
N GLN A 125 2.46 -4.79 14.90
CA GLN A 125 1.91 -6.14 14.88
C GLN A 125 0.70 -6.24 15.83
N ALA A 126 0.86 -5.80 17.08
CA ALA A 126 -0.22 -5.77 18.06
C ALA A 126 -1.40 -4.91 17.60
N HIS A 127 -1.11 -3.72 17.05
CA HIS A 127 -2.14 -2.83 16.50
C HIS A 127 -2.93 -3.49 15.36
N TYR A 128 -2.25 -4.10 14.42
CA TYR A 128 -2.88 -4.77 13.28
C TYR A 128 -3.78 -5.92 13.72
N GLU A 129 -3.30 -6.79 14.60
CA GLU A 129 -4.04 -7.99 15.03
C GLU A 129 -5.17 -7.69 16.01
N GLN A 130 -4.93 -6.80 16.98
CA GLN A 130 -5.85 -6.59 18.08
C GLN A 130 -6.83 -5.43 17.85
N ILE A 131 -6.50 -4.49 16.98
CA ILE A 131 -7.31 -3.30 16.74
C ILE A 131 -7.79 -3.25 15.29
N TYR A 132 -6.86 -3.22 14.32
CA TYR A 132 -7.22 -2.94 12.92
C TYR A 132 -8.10 -4.04 12.31
N THR A 133 -7.66 -5.30 12.38
CA THR A 133 -8.41 -6.43 11.80
C THR A 133 -9.80 -6.62 12.44
N PRO A 134 -9.94 -6.63 13.80
CA PRO A 134 -11.25 -6.67 14.42
C PRO A 134 -12.13 -5.46 14.10
N ALA A 135 -11.57 -4.25 14.10
CA ALA A 135 -12.33 -3.04 13.78
C ALA A 135 -12.87 -3.08 12.34
N TRP A 136 -12.07 -3.53 11.38
CA TRP A 136 -12.49 -3.69 9.98
C TRP A 136 -13.70 -4.62 9.86
N GLN A 137 -13.65 -5.78 10.55
CA GLN A 137 -14.76 -6.74 10.57
C GLN A 137 -16.03 -6.18 11.22
N LEU A 138 -15.88 -5.48 12.35
CA LEU A 138 -17.01 -4.89 13.07
C LEU A 138 -17.66 -3.73 12.31
N LEU A 139 -16.89 -2.98 11.53
CA LEU A 139 -17.38 -1.84 10.77
C LEU A 139 -18.01 -2.24 9.43
N GLN A 140 -17.77 -3.43 8.91
CA GLN A 140 -18.26 -3.87 7.61
C GLN A 140 -19.79 -3.70 7.46
N PRO A 141 -20.65 -4.15 8.40
CA PRO A 141 -22.10 -3.98 8.26
C PRO A 141 -22.53 -2.51 8.25
N MET A 142 -21.80 -1.66 8.98
CA MET A 142 -22.06 -0.21 9.01
C MET A 142 -21.66 0.43 7.68
N GLN A 143 -20.53 0.02 7.08
CA GLN A 143 -20.08 0.49 5.77
C GLN A 143 -21.11 0.13 4.67
N GLU A 144 -21.64 -1.09 4.69
CA GLU A 144 -22.71 -1.52 3.79
C GLU A 144 -23.97 -0.67 3.95
N ARG A 145 -24.35 -0.36 5.19
CA ARG A 145 -25.51 0.50 5.47
C ARG A 145 -25.29 1.94 5.01
N LEU A 146 -24.09 2.48 5.22
CA LEU A 146 -23.74 3.81 4.72
C LEU A 146 -23.77 3.89 3.19
N GLN A 147 -23.36 2.84 2.50
CA GLN A 147 -23.41 2.76 1.04
C GLN A 147 -24.86 2.75 0.55
N GLN A 148 -25.77 2.05 1.22
CA GLN A 148 -27.19 2.02 0.88
C GLN A 148 -27.86 3.38 1.09
N LEU A 149 -27.54 4.07 2.20
CA LEU A 149 -28.15 5.35 2.55
C LEU A 149 -27.61 6.52 1.74
N TYR A 150 -26.33 6.44 1.38
CA TYR A 150 -25.61 7.50 0.67
C TYR A 150 -24.85 6.90 -0.51
N PRO A 151 -25.57 6.46 -1.57
CA PRO A 151 -24.91 5.94 -2.76
C PRO A 151 -24.04 7.04 -3.35
N VAL A 152 -22.77 6.73 -3.65
CA VAL A 152 -21.89 7.66 -4.37
C VAL A 152 -22.29 7.59 -5.84
N SER A 153 -22.88 8.66 -6.38
CA SER A 153 -23.02 8.83 -7.82
C SER A 153 -21.62 9.01 -8.41
N LEU A 154 -21.30 8.26 -9.43
CA LEU A 154 -20.07 8.38 -10.23
C LEU A 154 -20.35 9.30 -11.45
N ASP A 155 -21.03 10.44 -11.22
CA ASP A 155 -21.24 11.45 -12.25
C ASP A 155 -19.97 12.28 -12.48
#